data_97a63c1bc5ed515b97f851404d8fbc53
#
_entry.id   97a63c1bc5ed515b97f851404d8fbc53
#
_cell.length_a   1.000
_cell.length_b   1.000
_cell.length_c   1.000
_cell.angle_alpha   90.00
_cell.angle_beta   90.00
_cell.angle_gamma   90.00
#
_symmetry.space_group_name_H-M   'P 1'
#
loop_
_entity.id
_entity.type
_entity.pdbx_description
1 polymer ?
#
loop_
_entity_poly.entity_id
_entity_poly.type
_entity_poly.pdbx_seq_one_letter_code
_entity_poly.pdbx_strand_id
1 'polypeptide(L)'
;IHIALQAPHFSVDWEQVKSAITAKTKLIIINTPHNPSGAIWSKQDWLTLIELIRDTNILVLSDEVYEHLVFDGQRHYSALSFPELRERSVVVGSFGKTFHVTGWKTGYCVATPALMQLFRQVYQFANFCGVTPVQLALANYMQQHPEHIQNLAGFYQAKRDRFIEGLAGSRFQWLPSQGTYFQNVDYSHIRPDLNDVEFCRFLAEQHGIVGIPVSVFYQQAPEALRMIRFCFAKSATTLQQALERLIKL
;
A
#
# COMPACT_ATOMS: atom_id res chain seq x y z
N ILE A 1 -0.75 -17.10 8.99
CA ILE A 1 0.33 -16.52 9.80
C ILE A 1 0.62 -15.13 9.24
N HIS A 2 0.69 -14.14 10.12
CA HIS A 2 1.08 -12.77 9.77
C HIS A 2 2.56 -12.56 10.08
N ILE A 3 3.28 -11.94 9.16
CA ILE A 3 4.66 -11.50 9.34
C ILE A 3 4.63 -10.01 9.60
N ALA A 4 5.02 -9.61 10.82
CA ALA A 4 5.06 -8.20 11.19
C ALA A 4 6.24 -7.50 10.50
N LEU A 5 5.95 -6.42 9.78
CA LEU A 5 7.00 -5.58 9.21
C LEU A 5 7.63 -4.70 10.28
N GLN A 6 8.94 -4.51 10.19
CA GLN A 6 9.74 -3.85 11.23
C GLN A 6 9.83 -2.33 10.99
N ALA A 7 9.18 -1.56 11.86
CA ALA A 7 9.33 -0.10 11.88
C ALA A 7 10.78 0.30 12.21
N PRO A 8 11.26 1.46 11.76
CA PRO A 8 10.55 2.49 11.01
C PRO A 8 10.53 2.26 9.50
N HIS A 9 11.34 1.33 8.96
CA HIS A 9 11.49 1.08 7.53
C HIS A 9 10.44 0.11 6.98
N PHE A 10 9.74 -0.62 7.84
CA PHE A 10 8.77 -1.65 7.47
C PHE A 10 9.38 -2.74 6.57
N SER A 11 10.61 -3.12 6.88
CA SER A 11 11.32 -4.20 6.21
C SER A 11 10.76 -5.58 6.60
N VAL A 12 10.92 -6.55 5.70
CA VAL A 12 10.52 -7.94 5.91
C VAL A 12 11.59 -8.65 6.74
N ASP A 13 11.17 -9.35 7.79
CA ASP A 13 12.01 -10.30 8.51
C ASP A 13 12.01 -11.65 7.79
N TRP A 14 13.02 -11.88 6.98
CA TRP A 14 13.12 -13.08 6.15
C TRP A 14 13.34 -14.37 6.94
N GLU A 15 13.93 -14.30 8.13
CA GLU A 15 14.05 -15.47 9.01
C GLU A 15 12.69 -15.85 9.60
N GLN A 16 11.86 -14.86 9.93
CA GLN A 16 10.49 -15.09 10.35
C GLN A 16 9.66 -15.68 9.20
N VAL A 17 9.80 -15.18 7.97
CA VAL A 17 9.13 -15.74 6.78
C VAL A 17 9.54 -17.20 6.60
N LYS A 18 10.84 -17.49 6.63
CA LYS A 18 11.38 -18.85 6.47
C LYS A 18 10.83 -19.81 7.51
N SER A 19 10.80 -19.39 8.78
CA SER A 19 10.29 -20.22 9.88
C SER A 19 8.77 -20.46 9.80
N ALA A 20 8.02 -19.52 9.18
CA ALA A 20 6.57 -19.63 9.02
C ALA A 20 6.15 -20.54 7.86
N ILE A 21 7.03 -20.83 6.90
CA ILE A 21 6.78 -21.73 5.79
C ILE A 21 6.80 -23.18 6.28
N THR A 22 5.71 -23.91 6.01
CA THR A 22 5.57 -25.32 6.35
C THR A 22 4.97 -26.10 5.17
N ALA A 23 4.91 -27.43 5.26
CA ALA A 23 4.24 -28.28 4.27
C ALA A 23 2.73 -27.93 4.09
N LYS A 24 2.14 -27.21 5.03
CA LYS A 24 0.74 -26.74 4.96
C LYS A 24 0.62 -25.37 4.28
N THR A 25 1.70 -24.64 4.06
CA THR A 25 1.69 -23.34 3.41
C THR A 25 1.30 -23.50 1.94
N LYS A 26 0.23 -22.85 1.51
CA LYS A 26 -0.29 -22.91 0.14
C LYS A 26 -0.21 -21.58 -0.59
N LEU A 27 -0.25 -20.48 0.14
CA LEU A 27 -0.32 -19.14 -0.41
C LEU A 27 0.46 -18.18 0.46
N ILE A 28 1.22 -17.29 -0.18
CA ILE A 28 1.82 -16.10 0.43
C ILE A 28 1.13 -14.88 -0.19
N ILE A 29 0.67 -13.96 0.66
CA ILE A 29 0.05 -12.71 0.23
C ILE A 29 1.05 -11.58 0.50
N ILE A 30 1.29 -10.77 -0.53
CA ILE A 30 2.23 -9.64 -0.50
C ILE A 30 1.46 -8.40 -0.94
N ASN A 31 1.69 -7.27 -0.27
CA ASN A 31 1.22 -5.97 -0.74
C ASN A 31 2.42 -5.03 -0.93
N THR A 32 2.70 -4.66 -2.18
CA THR A 32 3.79 -3.75 -2.52
C THR A 32 3.43 -2.92 -3.77
N PRO A 33 3.50 -1.58 -3.72
CA PRO A 33 3.77 -0.71 -2.57
C PRO A 33 2.80 -0.92 -1.41
N HIS A 34 3.33 -0.90 -0.18
CA HIS A 34 2.61 -1.39 1.00
C HIS A 34 1.69 -0.33 1.62
N ASN A 35 0.45 -0.68 1.84
CA ASN A 35 -0.48 0.06 2.68
C ASN A 35 -0.55 -0.63 4.06
N PRO A 36 -0.13 0.04 5.16
CA PRO A 36 -0.11 1.48 5.39
C PRO A 36 1.25 2.18 5.25
N SER A 37 2.36 1.46 5.13
CA SER A 37 3.70 2.02 5.40
C SER A 37 4.26 2.87 4.26
N GLY A 38 3.81 2.67 3.02
CA GLY A 38 4.44 3.27 1.85
C GLY A 38 5.77 2.62 1.44
N ALA A 39 6.21 1.56 2.14
CA ALA A 39 7.40 0.80 1.76
C ALA A 39 7.18 0.04 0.45
N ILE A 40 8.25 -0.16 -0.28
CA ILE A 40 8.25 -0.95 -1.52
C ILE A 40 9.22 -2.11 -1.41
N TRP A 41 8.90 -3.21 -2.08
CA TRP A 41 9.83 -4.33 -2.19
C TRP A 41 10.90 -4.03 -3.22
N SER A 42 12.15 -4.27 -2.83
CA SER A 42 13.30 -4.22 -3.73
C SER A 42 13.36 -5.47 -4.61
N LYS A 43 14.20 -5.43 -5.65
CA LYS A 43 14.52 -6.64 -6.44
C LYS A 43 15.06 -7.76 -5.56
N GLN A 44 15.86 -7.42 -4.52
CA GLN A 44 16.44 -8.42 -3.62
C GLN A 44 15.38 -9.12 -2.77
N ASP A 45 14.34 -8.42 -2.32
CA ASP A 45 13.24 -9.02 -1.58
C ASP A 45 12.54 -10.11 -2.41
N TRP A 46 12.28 -9.82 -3.69
CA TRP A 46 11.72 -10.80 -4.61
C TRP A 46 12.62 -12.01 -4.83
N LEU A 47 13.94 -11.79 -4.99
CA LEU A 47 14.89 -12.89 -5.17
C LEU A 47 14.97 -13.76 -3.91
N THR A 48 14.91 -13.15 -2.73
CA THR A 48 14.89 -13.89 -1.45
C THR A 48 13.63 -14.74 -1.33
N LEU A 49 12.45 -14.19 -1.70
CA LEU A 49 11.22 -14.96 -1.72
C LEU A 49 11.31 -16.15 -2.69
N ILE A 50 11.79 -15.91 -3.92
CA ILE A 50 11.97 -16.95 -4.95
C ILE A 50 12.80 -18.10 -4.41
N GLU A 51 13.91 -17.79 -3.76
CA GLU A 51 14.78 -18.80 -3.17
C GLU A 51 14.05 -19.63 -2.10
N LEU A 52 13.32 -18.98 -1.21
CA LEU A 52 12.58 -19.64 -0.12
C LEU A 52 11.47 -20.57 -0.60
N ILE A 53 10.84 -20.27 -1.74
CA ILE A 53 9.70 -21.05 -2.23
C ILE A 53 10.03 -21.92 -3.45
N ARG A 54 11.29 -21.98 -3.88
CA ARG A 54 11.74 -22.65 -5.11
C ARG A 54 11.22 -24.08 -5.22
N ASP A 55 11.48 -24.88 -4.21
CA ASP A 55 11.14 -26.31 -4.19
C ASP A 55 9.77 -26.60 -3.55
N THR A 56 8.86 -25.64 -3.66
CA THR A 56 7.51 -25.74 -3.10
C THR A 56 6.43 -25.51 -4.16
N ASN A 57 5.19 -25.87 -3.82
CA ASN A 57 3.99 -25.56 -4.62
C ASN A 57 3.25 -24.32 -4.07
N ILE A 58 3.94 -23.43 -3.35
CA ILE A 58 3.34 -22.24 -2.79
C ILE A 58 3.00 -21.25 -3.91
N LEU A 59 1.77 -20.76 -3.89
CA LEU A 59 1.31 -19.67 -4.78
C LEU A 59 1.61 -18.31 -4.14
N VAL A 60 1.71 -17.28 -4.97
CA VAL A 60 1.89 -15.89 -4.53
C VAL A 60 0.69 -15.07 -4.99
N LEU A 61 0.02 -14.38 -4.06
CA LEU A 61 -0.93 -13.32 -4.36
C LEU A 61 -0.24 -11.98 -4.11
N SER A 62 0.05 -11.27 -5.18
CA SER A 62 0.70 -9.96 -5.12
C SER A 62 -0.33 -8.85 -5.31
N ASP A 63 -0.62 -8.13 -4.23
CA ASP A 63 -1.45 -6.94 -4.26
C ASP A 63 -0.57 -5.74 -4.64
N GLU A 64 -0.66 -5.34 -5.91
CA GLU A 64 0.13 -4.28 -6.52
C GLU A 64 -0.73 -3.05 -6.87
N VAL A 65 -1.82 -2.82 -6.13
CA VAL A 65 -2.80 -1.76 -6.42
C VAL A 65 -2.22 -0.34 -6.45
N TYR A 66 -1.00 -0.15 -5.94
CA TYR A 66 -0.24 1.10 -5.96
C TYR A 66 0.97 1.06 -6.91
N GLU A 67 1.02 0.15 -7.87
CA GLU A 67 2.15 -0.08 -8.78
C GLU A 67 2.68 1.18 -9.49
N HIS A 68 1.78 2.15 -9.78
CA HIS A 68 2.11 3.41 -10.43
C HIS A 68 2.44 4.55 -9.45
N LEU A 69 2.37 4.31 -8.15
CA LEU A 69 2.63 5.29 -7.10
C LEU A 69 3.93 4.93 -6.37
N VAL A 70 5.04 5.12 -7.05
CA VAL A 70 6.40 4.90 -6.54
C VAL A 70 7.21 6.17 -6.79
N PHE A 71 7.99 6.62 -5.81
CA PHE A 71 8.60 7.94 -5.75
C PHE A 71 10.12 7.89 -5.80
N ASP A 72 10.74 9.07 -5.93
CA ASP A 72 12.19 9.28 -5.82
C ASP A 72 12.99 8.48 -6.86
N GLY A 73 12.42 8.28 -8.06
CA GLY A 73 13.06 7.52 -9.13
C GLY A 73 13.20 6.01 -8.84
N GLN A 74 12.61 5.52 -7.75
CA GLN A 74 12.60 4.10 -7.44
C GLN A 74 11.70 3.33 -8.42
N ARG A 75 11.95 2.04 -8.53
CA ARG A 75 11.20 1.17 -9.44
C ARG A 75 10.32 0.20 -8.66
N HIS A 76 9.05 0.12 -9.06
CA HIS A 76 8.21 -1.01 -8.69
C HIS A 76 8.63 -2.28 -9.46
N TYR A 77 8.77 -3.38 -8.73
CA TYR A 77 8.98 -4.70 -9.31
C TYR A 77 7.72 -5.53 -9.09
N SER A 78 7.03 -5.87 -10.18
CA SER A 78 5.91 -6.80 -10.14
C SER A 78 6.39 -8.24 -9.96
N ALA A 79 5.61 -9.08 -9.29
CA ALA A 79 5.85 -10.52 -9.24
C ALA A 79 5.97 -11.13 -10.65
N LEU A 80 5.23 -10.61 -11.63
CA LEU A 80 5.27 -11.08 -13.01
C LEU A 80 6.57 -10.71 -13.76
N SER A 81 7.41 -9.83 -13.21
CA SER A 81 8.72 -9.50 -13.78
C SER A 81 9.73 -10.63 -13.60
N PHE A 82 9.44 -11.60 -12.73
CA PHE A 82 10.33 -12.72 -12.42
C PHE A 82 9.77 -14.01 -13.05
N PRO A 83 10.53 -14.66 -13.98
CA PRO A 83 10.06 -15.88 -14.63
C PRO A 83 9.64 -16.98 -13.64
N GLU A 84 10.37 -17.14 -12.53
CA GLU A 84 10.14 -18.15 -11.50
C GLU A 84 8.81 -17.96 -10.75
N LEU A 85 8.32 -16.73 -10.66
CA LEU A 85 7.04 -16.39 -10.02
C LEU A 85 5.88 -16.38 -11.00
N ARG A 86 6.12 -16.17 -12.28
CA ARG A 86 5.08 -15.96 -13.30
C ARG A 86 4.07 -17.10 -13.36
N GLU A 87 4.52 -18.35 -13.20
CA GLU A 87 3.65 -19.52 -13.26
C GLU A 87 2.84 -19.79 -11.98
N ARG A 88 3.19 -19.13 -10.90
CA ARG A 88 2.60 -19.35 -9.56
C ARG A 88 2.07 -18.07 -8.90
N SER A 89 1.97 -16.97 -9.64
CA SER A 89 1.49 -15.71 -9.08
C SER A 89 0.14 -15.30 -9.66
N VAL A 90 -0.66 -14.69 -8.79
CA VAL A 90 -1.81 -13.86 -9.16
C VAL A 90 -1.49 -12.44 -8.73
N VAL A 91 -1.40 -11.52 -9.69
CA VAL A 91 -1.17 -10.10 -9.43
C VAL A 91 -2.50 -9.36 -9.50
N VAL A 92 -2.74 -8.49 -8.52
CA VAL A 92 -3.96 -7.68 -8.42
C VAL A 92 -3.61 -6.20 -8.56
N GLY A 93 -4.27 -5.52 -9.49
CA GLY A 93 -4.18 -4.09 -9.71
C GLY A 93 -5.52 -3.38 -9.51
N SER A 94 -5.50 -2.05 -9.39
CA SER A 94 -6.70 -1.27 -9.12
C SER A 94 -6.81 -0.03 -10.01
N PHE A 95 -7.81 -0.01 -10.87
CA PHE A 95 -8.18 1.21 -11.60
C PHE A 95 -8.62 2.33 -10.66
N GLY A 96 -9.25 1.97 -9.52
CA GLY A 96 -9.68 2.93 -8.52
C GLY A 96 -8.54 3.76 -7.92
N LYS A 97 -7.34 3.16 -7.76
CA LYS A 97 -6.16 3.86 -7.23
C LYS A 97 -5.49 4.68 -8.34
N THR A 98 -5.36 4.10 -9.52
CA THR A 98 -4.71 4.74 -10.67
C THR A 98 -5.50 5.93 -11.19
N PHE A 99 -6.82 5.83 -11.27
CA PHE A 99 -7.68 6.85 -11.90
C PHE A 99 -8.53 7.68 -10.91
N HIS A 100 -8.16 7.71 -9.63
CA HIS A 100 -8.84 8.50 -8.58
C HIS A 100 -10.34 8.18 -8.40
N VAL A 101 -10.73 6.94 -8.70
CA VAL A 101 -12.14 6.49 -8.67
C VAL A 101 -12.32 5.30 -7.73
N THR A 102 -11.79 5.41 -6.51
CA THR A 102 -11.78 4.31 -5.53
C THR A 102 -13.17 3.78 -5.19
N GLY A 103 -14.19 4.64 -5.30
CA GLY A 103 -15.62 4.29 -5.11
C GLY A 103 -16.20 3.43 -6.23
N TRP A 104 -15.58 3.37 -7.40
CA TRP A 104 -16.07 2.56 -8.53
C TRP A 104 -15.79 1.07 -8.36
N LYS A 105 -14.98 0.69 -7.41
CA LYS A 105 -14.71 -0.70 -7.02
C LYS A 105 -14.29 -1.60 -8.19
N THR A 106 -13.48 -1.08 -9.10
CA THR A 106 -13.01 -1.76 -10.31
C THR A 106 -11.51 -1.94 -10.26
N GLY A 107 -11.06 -3.14 -10.55
CA GLY A 107 -9.66 -3.54 -10.62
C GLY A 107 -9.49 -4.69 -11.61
N TYR A 108 -8.33 -5.27 -11.62
CA TYR A 108 -7.99 -6.39 -12.48
C TYR A 108 -7.08 -7.38 -11.76
N CYS A 109 -7.03 -8.60 -12.25
CA CYS A 109 -6.00 -9.55 -11.88
C CYS A 109 -5.36 -10.16 -13.11
N VAL A 110 -4.08 -10.49 -12.99
CA VAL A 110 -3.27 -11.11 -14.03
C VAL A 110 -2.63 -12.38 -13.47
N ALA A 111 -2.79 -13.48 -14.18
CA ALA A 111 -2.20 -14.76 -13.85
C ALA A 111 -2.10 -15.63 -15.12
N THR A 112 -1.50 -16.82 -15.01
CA THR A 112 -1.49 -17.78 -16.10
C THR A 112 -2.91 -18.25 -16.46
N PRO A 113 -3.16 -18.77 -17.68
CA PRO A 113 -4.47 -19.28 -18.07
C PRO A 113 -5.03 -20.32 -17.10
N ALA A 114 -4.21 -21.20 -16.55
CA ALA A 114 -4.62 -22.24 -15.60
C ALA A 114 -5.15 -21.62 -14.29
N LEU A 115 -4.41 -20.66 -13.69
CA LEU A 115 -4.85 -19.96 -12.49
C LEU A 115 -6.08 -19.10 -12.76
N MET A 116 -6.15 -18.44 -13.92
CA MET A 116 -7.31 -17.65 -14.32
C MET A 116 -8.57 -18.51 -14.55
N GLN A 117 -8.45 -19.74 -15.01
CA GLN A 117 -9.57 -20.66 -15.13
C GLN A 117 -10.19 -20.96 -13.76
N LEU A 118 -9.35 -21.30 -12.76
CA LEU A 118 -9.80 -21.53 -11.38
C LEU A 118 -10.43 -20.28 -10.77
N PHE A 119 -9.78 -19.13 -10.96
CA PHE A 119 -10.31 -17.84 -10.49
C PHE A 119 -11.71 -17.57 -11.06
N ARG A 120 -11.92 -17.73 -12.37
CA ARG A 120 -13.20 -17.49 -13.02
C ARG A 120 -14.30 -18.41 -12.56
N GLN A 121 -14.00 -19.68 -12.25
CA GLN A 121 -14.97 -20.61 -11.70
C GLN A 121 -15.57 -20.15 -10.37
N VAL A 122 -14.77 -19.48 -9.52
CA VAL A 122 -15.25 -18.90 -8.26
C VAL A 122 -15.88 -17.53 -8.49
N TYR A 123 -15.25 -16.70 -9.31
CA TYR A 123 -15.63 -15.32 -9.54
C TYR A 123 -17.07 -15.18 -10.09
N GLN A 124 -17.47 -16.08 -11.00
CA GLN A 124 -18.84 -16.08 -11.58
C GLN A 124 -19.95 -16.22 -10.51
N PHE A 125 -19.67 -16.88 -9.40
CA PHE A 125 -20.63 -17.02 -8.31
C PHE A 125 -20.46 -15.96 -7.21
N ALA A 126 -19.24 -15.45 -7.02
CA ALA A 126 -18.94 -14.45 -6.00
C ALA A 126 -19.32 -13.03 -6.43
N ASN A 127 -19.12 -12.69 -7.70
CA ASN A 127 -19.30 -11.32 -8.20
C ASN A 127 -19.99 -11.27 -9.57
N PHE A 128 -20.02 -12.37 -10.32
CA PHE A 128 -20.58 -12.55 -11.65
C PHE A 128 -19.82 -11.76 -12.73
N CYS A 129 -19.91 -10.41 -12.73
CA CYS A 129 -19.20 -9.54 -13.66
C CYS A 129 -18.91 -8.17 -13.03
N GLY A 130 -17.97 -7.44 -13.61
CA GLY A 130 -17.74 -6.03 -13.29
C GLY A 130 -18.80 -5.13 -13.91
N VAL A 131 -18.94 -3.92 -13.39
CA VAL A 131 -19.87 -2.90 -13.88
C VAL A 131 -19.45 -2.44 -15.28
N THR A 132 -20.15 -2.87 -16.32
CA THR A 132 -19.80 -2.62 -17.74
C THR A 132 -19.65 -1.13 -18.08
N PRO A 133 -20.59 -0.22 -17.73
CA PRO A 133 -20.40 1.20 -18.00
C PRO A 133 -19.11 1.79 -17.43
N VAL A 134 -18.70 1.35 -16.23
CA VAL A 134 -17.46 1.77 -15.59
C VAL A 134 -16.25 1.28 -16.38
N GLN A 135 -16.24 0.03 -16.82
CA GLN A 135 -15.16 -0.53 -17.63
C GLN A 135 -15.01 0.21 -18.97
N LEU A 136 -16.12 0.52 -19.64
CA LEU A 136 -16.11 1.28 -20.89
C LEU A 136 -15.61 2.72 -20.68
N ALA A 137 -16.03 3.38 -19.59
CA ALA A 137 -15.56 4.72 -19.25
C ALA A 137 -14.06 4.74 -18.99
N LEU A 138 -13.53 3.76 -18.24
CA LEU A 138 -12.10 3.61 -17.98
C LEU A 138 -11.32 3.35 -19.28
N ALA A 139 -11.80 2.44 -20.13
CA ALA A 139 -11.16 2.13 -21.41
C ALA A 139 -11.08 3.37 -22.31
N ASN A 140 -12.17 4.12 -22.42
CA ASN A 140 -12.22 5.36 -23.19
C ASN A 140 -11.26 6.43 -22.62
N TYR A 141 -11.25 6.61 -21.29
CA TYR A 141 -10.34 7.55 -20.64
C TYR A 141 -8.86 7.18 -20.88
N MET A 142 -8.51 5.91 -20.75
CA MET A 142 -7.14 5.43 -20.97
C MET A 142 -6.65 5.66 -22.40
N GLN A 143 -7.56 5.53 -23.39
CA GLN A 143 -7.24 5.79 -24.79
C GLN A 143 -7.02 7.29 -25.06
N GLN A 144 -7.80 8.14 -24.42
CA GLN A 144 -7.73 9.59 -24.61
C GLN A 144 -6.62 10.26 -23.79
N HIS A 145 -6.21 9.64 -22.67
CA HIS A 145 -5.26 10.20 -21.71
C HIS A 145 -4.14 9.22 -21.36
N PRO A 146 -3.33 8.77 -22.34
CA PRO A 146 -2.24 7.83 -22.09
C PRO A 146 -1.17 8.39 -21.14
N GLU A 147 -1.03 9.73 -21.08
CA GLU A 147 -0.11 10.44 -20.21
C GLU A 147 -0.47 10.35 -18.73
N HIS A 148 -1.73 10.01 -18.39
CA HIS A 148 -2.20 9.99 -17.00
C HIS A 148 -1.34 9.07 -16.12
N ILE A 149 -1.12 7.83 -16.56
CA ILE A 149 -0.31 6.86 -15.81
C ILE A 149 1.14 7.31 -15.69
N GLN A 150 1.69 7.88 -16.77
CA GLN A 150 3.08 8.34 -16.81
C GLN A 150 3.33 9.49 -15.82
N ASN A 151 2.36 10.38 -15.65
CA ASN A 151 2.45 11.55 -14.77
C ASN A 151 2.05 11.27 -13.32
N LEU A 152 1.43 10.10 -13.05
CA LEU A 152 0.79 9.82 -11.76
C LEU A 152 1.78 9.82 -10.59
N ALA A 153 2.95 9.19 -10.77
CA ALA A 153 3.99 9.16 -9.74
C ALA A 153 4.43 10.58 -9.35
N GLY A 154 4.77 11.42 -10.33
CA GLY A 154 5.17 12.81 -10.10
C GLY A 154 4.07 13.65 -9.45
N PHE A 155 2.83 13.45 -9.85
CA PHE A 155 1.68 14.14 -9.25
C PHE A 155 1.53 13.82 -7.75
N TYR A 156 1.68 12.57 -7.35
CA TYR A 156 1.57 12.18 -5.95
C TYR A 156 2.85 12.47 -5.16
N GLN A 157 4.02 12.34 -5.78
CA GLN A 157 5.28 12.73 -5.15
C GLN A 157 5.26 14.20 -4.74
N ALA A 158 4.84 15.10 -5.62
CA ALA A 158 4.72 16.52 -5.29
C ALA A 158 3.78 16.79 -4.10
N LYS A 159 2.69 16.00 -3.97
CA LYS A 159 1.79 16.11 -2.80
C LYS A 159 2.43 15.57 -1.52
N ARG A 160 3.16 14.45 -1.61
CA ARG A 160 3.94 13.89 -0.49
C ARG A 160 4.96 14.91 0.00
N ASP A 161 5.77 15.43 -0.91
CA ASP A 161 6.86 16.36 -0.59
C ASP A 161 6.32 17.62 0.09
N ARG A 162 5.28 18.22 -0.48
CA ARG A 162 4.61 19.35 0.15
C ARG A 162 4.06 19.03 1.54
N PHE A 163 3.53 17.81 1.73
CA PHE A 163 2.99 17.39 3.02
C PHE A 163 4.10 17.24 4.08
N ILE A 164 5.20 16.55 3.75
CA ILE A 164 6.31 16.35 4.69
C ILE A 164 7.09 17.64 4.93
N GLU A 165 7.28 18.49 3.92
CA GLU A 165 7.86 19.83 4.08
C GLU A 165 7.02 20.70 5.03
N GLY A 166 5.70 20.63 4.89
CA GLY A 166 4.78 21.37 5.77
C GLY A 166 4.73 20.84 7.20
N LEU A 167 5.20 19.60 7.45
CA LEU A 167 5.41 19.08 8.80
C LEU A 167 6.77 19.48 9.40
N ALA A 168 7.67 20.04 8.61
CA ALA A 168 8.97 20.50 9.12
C ALA A 168 8.77 21.54 10.23
N GLY A 169 9.47 21.35 11.35
CA GLY A 169 9.30 22.17 12.55
C GLY A 169 8.19 21.72 13.50
N SER A 170 7.37 20.74 13.13
CA SER A 170 6.45 20.06 14.07
C SER A 170 7.21 19.06 14.95
N ARG A 171 6.53 18.53 15.97
CA ARG A 171 7.08 17.47 16.82
C ARG A 171 6.86 16.06 16.28
N PHE A 172 6.21 15.92 15.11
CA PHE A 172 6.13 14.64 14.41
C PHE A 172 7.49 14.21 13.87
N GLN A 173 7.72 12.91 13.84
CA GLN A 173 8.87 12.32 13.15
C GLN A 173 8.37 11.42 12.02
N TRP A 174 9.11 11.35 10.92
CA TRP A 174 8.74 10.52 9.77
C TRP A 174 9.96 10.12 8.94
N LEU A 175 9.77 9.05 8.18
CA LEU A 175 10.56 8.75 7.00
C LEU A 175 9.66 8.97 5.78
N PRO A 176 10.15 9.60 4.70
CA PRO A 176 9.36 9.77 3.49
C PRO A 176 8.84 8.44 2.96
N SER A 177 7.55 8.35 2.67
CA SER A 177 7.00 7.17 2.04
C SER A 177 7.56 6.98 0.63
N GLN A 178 7.94 5.76 0.30
CA GLN A 178 8.51 5.41 -1.00
C GLN A 178 7.45 5.20 -2.08
N GLY A 179 6.22 4.95 -1.66
CA GLY A 179 5.08 4.74 -2.55
C GLY A 179 3.73 4.93 -1.85
N THR A 180 2.65 4.65 -2.56
CA THR A 180 1.26 4.86 -2.15
C THR A 180 0.90 6.36 -2.10
N TYR A 181 -0.21 6.72 -1.45
CA TYR A 181 -0.57 8.11 -1.15
C TYR A 181 -0.77 8.31 0.38
N PHE A 182 -0.01 7.52 1.16
CA PHE A 182 -0.03 7.58 2.62
C PHE A 182 1.34 7.96 3.16
N GLN A 183 1.31 8.66 4.28
CA GLN A 183 2.49 9.01 5.06
C GLN A 183 2.26 8.60 6.50
N ASN A 184 3.11 7.72 7.01
CA ASN A 184 3.17 7.41 8.42
C ASN A 184 4.00 8.46 9.15
N VAL A 185 3.52 8.85 10.33
CA VAL A 185 4.21 9.77 11.23
C VAL A 185 4.21 9.22 12.65
N ASP A 186 5.34 9.37 13.32
CA ASP A 186 5.49 9.08 14.75
C ASP A 186 5.11 10.33 15.55
N TYR A 187 4.27 10.16 16.57
CA TYR A 187 3.78 11.24 17.44
C TYR A 187 4.28 11.12 18.89
N SER A 188 5.28 10.28 19.15
CA SER A 188 5.81 9.99 20.49
C SER A 188 6.27 11.25 21.24
N HIS A 189 6.69 12.29 20.51
CA HIS A 189 7.10 13.57 21.09
C HIS A 189 5.93 14.57 21.34
N ILE A 190 4.69 14.17 21.00
CA ILE A 190 3.49 15.03 21.16
C ILE A 190 2.67 14.54 22.34
N ARG A 191 2.20 13.30 22.30
CA ARG A 191 1.37 12.67 23.32
C ARG A 191 1.79 11.20 23.51
N PRO A 192 2.94 10.93 24.15
CA PRO A 192 3.43 9.57 24.41
C PRO A 192 2.51 8.76 25.32
N ASP A 193 1.67 9.44 26.10
CA ASP A 193 0.68 8.89 27.01
C ASP A 193 -0.51 8.22 26.30
N LEU A 194 -0.81 8.62 25.06
CA LEU A 194 -1.93 8.06 24.29
C LEU A 194 -1.44 6.94 23.35
N ASN A 195 -2.23 5.87 23.24
CA ASN A 195 -2.06 4.92 22.14
C ASN A 195 -2.54 5.56 20.82
N ASP A 196 -2.28 4.91 19.69
CA ASP A 196 -2.56 5.50 18.37
C ASP A 196 -4.05 5.67 18.05
N VAL A 197 -4.93 4.82 18.60
CA VAL A 197 -6.39 4.97 18.49
C VAL A 197 -6.86 6.21 19.27
N GLU A 198 -6.37 6.36 20.49
CA GLU A 198 -6.67 7.52 21.35
C GLU A 198 -6.12 8.81 20.75
N PHE A 199 -4.90 8.75 20.17
CA PHE A 199 -4.30 9.91 19.51
C PHE A 199 -5.07 10.31 18.24
N CYS A 200 -5.53 9.35 17.43
CA CYS A 200 -6.39 9.64 16.29
C CYS A 200 -7.71 10.30 16.72
N ARG A 201 -8.30 9.85 17.82
CA ARG A 201 -9.51 10.47 18.40
C ARG A 201 -9.22 11.89 18.88
N PHE A 202 -8.14 12.09 19.62
CA PHE A 202 -7.67 13.42 20.07
C PHE A 202 -7.50 14.38 18.88
N LEU A 203 -6.85 13.94 17.80
CA LEU A 203 -6.71 14.75 16.59
C LEU A 203 -8.06 15.11 15.96
N ALA A 204 -8.98 14.17 15.90
CA ALA A 204 -10.29 14.40 15.30
C ALA A 204 -11.14 15.38 16.13
N GLU A 205 -11.21 15.18 17.44
CA GLU A 205 -12.07 15.95 18.33
C GLU A 205 -11.51 17.34 18.65
N GLN A 206 -10.21 17.47 18.86
CA GLN A 206 -9.60 18.73 19.30
C GLN A 206 -9.03 19.56 18.15
N HIS A 207 -8.64 18.92 17.05
CA HIS A 207 -7.95 19.59 15.92
C HIS A 207 -8.68 19.45 14.58
N GLY A 208 -9.76 18.65 14.51
CA GLY A 208 -10.53 18.43 13.28
C GLY A 208 -9.69 17.77 12.17
N ILE A 209 -8.73 16.89 12.55
CA ILE A 209 -7.85 16.17 11.63
C ILE A 209 -8.05 14.68 11.83
N VAL A 210 -8.20 13.95 10.72
CA VAL A 210 -8.40 12.51 10.74
C VAL A 210 -7.14 11.80 10.29
N GLY A 211 -6.54 11.02 11.20
CA GLY A 211 -5.51 10.01 10.93
C GLY A 211 -6.09 8.61 11.08
N ILE A 212 -5.33 7.61 10.65
CA ILE A 212 -5.65 6.19 10.85
C ILE A 212 -4.59 5.59 11.79
N PRO A 213 -5.00 4.92 12.88
CA PRO A 213 -4.05 4.26 13.76
C PRO A 213 -3.34 3.12 13.01
N VAL A 214 -2.01 3.01 13.18
CA VAL A 214 -1.23 1.98 12.49
C VAL A 214 -1.36 0.62 13.16
N SER A 215 -1.70 0.58 14.45
CA SER A 215 -1.91 -0.66 15.21
C SER A 215 -2.99 -1.58 14.60
N VAL A 216 -4.01 -1.00 13.94
CA VAL A 216 -5.10 -1.79 13.32
C VAL A 216 -4.66 -2.66 12.16
N PHE A 217 -3.45 -2.45 11.64
CA PHE A 217 -2.87 -3.27 10.57
C PHE A 217 -2.03 -4.44 11.09
N TYR A 218 -1.86 -4.55 12.40
CA TYR A 218 -1.15 -5.66 13.05
C TYR A 218 -2.12 -6.66 13.66
N GLN A 219 -1.76 -7.91 13.69
CA GLN A 219 -2.46 -8.90 14.50
C GLN A 219 -2.20 -8.67 16.00
N GLN A 220 -0.94 -8.31 16.31
CA GLN A 220 -0.50 -7.88 17.64
C GLN A 220 0.46 -6.71 17.43
N ALA A 221 -0.02 -5.50 17.68
CA ALA A 221 0.81 -4.31 17.54
C ALA A 221 1.81 -4.21 18.71
N PRO A 222 3.04 -3.71 18.47
CA PRO A 222 3.95 -3.39 19.55
C PRO A 222 3.31 -2.36 20.52
N GLU A 223 3.40 -2.61 21.81
CA GLU A 223 2.82 -1.73 22.84
C GLU A 223 3.37 -0.30 22.78
N ALA A 224 4.65 -0.19 22.42
CA ALA A 224 5.33 1.10 22.25
C ALA A 224 5.03 1.81 20.93
N LEU A 225 4.20 1.25 20.05
CA LEU A 225 3.90 1.87 18.76
C LEU A 225 3.17 3.21 18.95
N ARG A 226 3.77 4.29 18.46
CA ARG A 226 3.23 5.66 18.49
C ARG A 226 3.15 6.24 17.08
N MET A 227 2.47 5.52 16.19
CA MET A 227 2.45 5.84 14.77
C MET A 227 1.03 5.92 14.22
N ILE A 228 0.77 6.93 13.41
CA ILE A 228 -0.48 7.10 12.67
C ILE A 228 -0.19 7.30 11.18
N ARG A 229 -1.19 6.99 10.35
CA ARG A 229 -1.12 7.17 8.90
C ARG A 229 -1.99 8.34 8.47
N PHE A 230 -1.41 9.29 7.74
CA PHE A 230 -2.14 10.31 6.99
C PHE A 230 -2.29 9.93 5.52
N CYS A 231 -3.33 10.51 4.87
CA CYS A 231 -3.56 10.38 3.44
C CYS A 231 -3.36 11.75 2.78
N PHE A 232 -2.36 11.87 1.91
CA PHE A 232 -2.11 13.11 1.17
C PHE A 232 -2.81 13.19 -0.20
N ALA A 233 -3.64 12.20 -0.56
CA ALA A 233 -4.52 12.26 -1.73
C ALA A 233 -5.70 13.22 -1.48
N LYS A 234 -5.39 14.48 -1.26
CA LYS A 234 -6.32 15.57 -0.95
C LYS A 234 -6.05 16.78 -1.84
N SER A 235 -6.98 17.75 -1.84
CA SER A 235 -6.73 19.03 -2.49
C SER A 235 -5.59 19.79 -1.79
N ALA A 236 -4.91 20.69 -2.51
CA ALA A 236 -3.86 21.51 -1.95
C ALA A 236 -4.35 22.35 -0.75
N THR A 237 -5.58 22.88 -0.85
CA THR A 237 -6.23 23.64 0.23
C THR A 237 -6.45 22.79 1.48
N THR A 238 -6.96 21.57 1.32
CA THR A 238 -7.18 20.65 2.45
C THR A 238 -5.86 20.30 3.14
N LEU A 239 -4.80 20.01 2.37
CA LEU A 239 -3.48 19.72 2.94
C LEU A 239 -2.93 20.93 3.70
N GLN A 240 -3.03 22.12 3.13
CA GLN A 240 -2.56 23.34 3.76
C GLN A 240 -3.26 23.60 5.09
N GLN A 241 -4.59 23.52 5.12
CA GLN A 241 -5.39 23.70 6.35
C GLN A 241 -5.05 22.65 7.42
N ALA A 242 -4.76 21.42 7.02
CA ALA A 242 -4.34 20.39 7.97
C ALA A 242 -2.95 20.68 8.55
N LEU A 243 -2.00 21.07 7.70
CA LEU A 243 -0.63 21.40 8.11
C LEU A 243 -0.59 22.58 9.09
N GLU A 244 -1.39 23.63 8.87
CA GLU A 244 -1.49 24.79 9.77
C GLU A 244 -1.95 24.43 11.20
N ARG A 245 -2.63 23.29 11.34
CA ARG A 245 -3.06 22.76 12.63
C ARG A 245 -2.03 21.79 13.21
N LEU A 246 -1.47 20.90 12.35
CA LEU A 246 -0.51 19.88 12.78
C LEU A 246 0.80 20.48 13.30
N ILE A 247 1.27 21.59 12.72
CA ILE A 247 2.52 22.24 13.14
C ILE A 247 2.43 22.87 14.53
N LYS A 248 1.22 23.08 15.06
CA LYS A 248 0.98 23.67 16.38
C LYS A 248 0.92 22.64 17.51
N LEU A 249 0.96 21.35 17.17
CA LEU A 249 1.00 20.24 18.11
C LEU A 249 2.42 20.03 18.63
#